data_0881b27ed4d12e9edcee9cfb0b1a05b3
#
_entry.id   0881b27ed4d12e9edcee9cfb0b1a05b3
#
_cell.length_a   1.000
_cell.length_b   1.000
_cell.length_c   1.000
_cell.angle_alpha   90.00
_cell.angle_beta   90.00
_cell.angle_gamma   90.00
#
_symmetry.space_group_name_H-M   'P 1'
#
loop_
_entity.id
_entity.type
_entity.pdbx_description
1 polymer ?
#
loop_
_entity_poly.entity_id
_entity_poly.type
_entity_poly.pdbx_seq_one_letter_code
_entity_poly.pdbx_strand_id
1 'polypeptide(L)' 'MNVLGLDTCFPALGVAVGVALGTPRARILYRIEPMATGHAERMLPLISELLAEATISTADLDRIAVTVGPGSFTGTR' A
#
# COMPACT_ATOMS: atom_id res chain seq x y z
N MET A 1 6.04 6.90 11.96
CA MET A 1 5.05 7.21 10.91
C MET A 1 4.65 5.92 10.21
N ASN A 2 3.36 5.73 10.05
CA ASN A 2 2.81 4.58 9.34
C ASN A 2 2.25 5.04 8.00
N VAL A 3 2.65 4.38 6.93
CA VAL A 3 2.31 4.79 5.56
C VAL A 3 1.78 3.59 4.78
N LEU A 4 0.70 3.81 4.04
CA LEU A 4 0.18 2.84 3.08
C LEU A 4 0.52 3.33 1.68
N GLY A 5 1.16 2.51 0.88
CA GLY A 5 1.47 2.81 -0.51
C GLY A 5 0.68 1.91 -1.45
N LEU A 6 0.10 2.50 -2.48
CA LEU A 6 -0.67 1.79 -3.48
C LEU A 6 -0.13 2.08 -4.86
N ASP A 7 0.05 1.04 -5.65
CA ASP A 7 0.49 1.15 -7.04
C ASP A 7 -0.43 0.31 -7.90
N THR A 8 -1.21 0.97 -8.76
CA THR A 8 -2.16 0.30 -9.63
C THR A 8 -1.75 0.35 -11.08
N CYS A 9 -0.48 0.57 -11.35
CA CYS A 9 0.03 0.59 -12.71
C CYS A 9 -0.07 -0.80 -13.33
N PHE A 10 -0.76 -0.88 -14.46
CA PHE A 10 -0.85 -2.12 -15.24
C PHE A 10 0.55 -2.64 -15.57
N PRO A 11 0.82 -3.94 -15.48
CA PRO A 11 -0.11 -5.05 -15.24
C PRO A 11 -0.02 -5.62 -13.81
N ALA A 12 0.12 -4.78 -12.82
CA ALA A 12 0.26 -5.28 -11.45
C ALA A 12 -0.48 -4.39 -10.46
N LEU A 13 -0.80 -4.98 -9.33
CA LEU A 13 -1.29 -4.25 -8.17
C LEU A 13 -0.23 -4.38 -7.08
N GLY A 14 0.27 -3.26 -6.60
CA GLY A 14 1.22 -3.23 -5.52
C GLY A 14 0.64 -2.55 -4.29
N VAL A 15 0.87 -3.15 -3.13
CA VAL A 15 0.49 -2.57 -1.85
C VAL A 15 1.67 -2.69 -0.90
N ALA A 16 1.99 -1.60 -0.23
CA ALA A 16 3.07 -1.59 0.75
C ALA A 16 2.60 -0.91 2.02
N VAL A 17 3.06 -1.40 3.16
CA VAL A 17 2.80 -0.78 4.45
C VAL A 17 4.13 -0.54 5.13
N GLY A 18 4.43 0.73 5.41
CA GLY A 18 5.57 1.09 6.21
C GLY A 18 5.11 1.38 7.63
N VAL A 19 5.76 0.76 8.61
CA VAL A 19 5.38 0.86 10.01
C VAL A 19 6.52 1.43 10.80
N ALA A 20 6.21 2.39 11.65
CA ALA A 20 7.18 3.04 12.54
C ALA A 20 8.37 3.64 11.78
N LEU A 21 8.09 4.16 10.58
CA LEU A 21 9.13 4.79 9.76
C LEU A 21 9.74 5.98 10.49
N GLY A 22 11.05 6.12 10.36
CA GLY A 22 11.79 7.15 11.08
C GLY A 22 12.23 6.74 12.47
N THR A 23 12.00 5.49 12.85
CA THR A 23 12.42 4.95 14.14
C THR A 23 13.29 3.72 13.94
N PRO A 24 14.01 3.29 14.99
CA PRO A 24 14.79 2.04 14.89
C PRO A 24 13.94 0.79 14.69
N ARG A 25 12.63 0.89 14.87
CA ARG A 25 11.71 -0.23 14.68
C ARG A 25 11.02 -0.22 13.33
N ALA A 26 11.48 0.62 12.42
CA ALA A 26 10.89 0.73 11.09
C ALA A 26 10.92 -0.59 10.35
N ARG A 27 9.81 -0.91 9.70
CA ARG A 27 9.71 -2.10 8.85
C ARG A 27 8.75 -1.82 7.72
N ILE A 28 8.94 -2.55 6.62
CA ILE A 28 8.10 -2.40 5.45
C ILE A 28 7.64 -3.78 5.01
N LEU A 29 6.34 -3.91 4.81
CA LEU A 29 5.73 -5.10 4.25
C LEU A 29 5.14 -4.73 2.90
N TYR A 30 5.20 -5.64 1.92
CA TYR A 30 4.62 -5.34 0.62
C TYR A 30 4.13 -6.60 -0.07
N ARG A 31 3.23 -6.40 -1.01
CA ARG A 31 2.71 -7.45 -1.90
C ARG A 31 2.57 -6.87 -3.29
N ILE A 32 2.95 -7.65 -4.28
CA ILE A 32 2.76 -7.29 -5.68
C ILE A 32 2.07 -8.46 -6.34
N GLU A 33 0.91 -8.19 -6.94
CA GLU A 33 0.15 -9.22 -7.65
C GLU A 33 0.04 -8.83 -9.11
N PRO A 34 0.58 -9.64 -10.02
CA PRO A 34 0.40 -9.40 -11.46
C PRO A 34 -1.08 -9.59 -11.80
N MET A 35 -1.66 -8.62 -12.52
CA MET A 35 -3.03 -8.77 -12.95
C MET A 35 -3.33 -7.80 -14.11
N ALA A 36 -4.13 -8.26 -15.04
CA ALA A 36 -4.53 -7.43 -16.16
C ALA A 36 -5.78 -6.60 -15.83
N THR A 37 -6.66 -7.14 -15.00
CA THR A 37 -7.89 -6.47 -14.59
C THR A 37 -8.18 -6.80 -13.13
N GLY A 38 -9.19 -6.15 -12.57
CA GLY A 38 -9.64 -6.48 -11.23
C GLY A 38 -8.87 -5.79 -10.11
N HIS A 39 -8.09 -4.75 -10.43
CA HIS A 39 -7.31 -4.03 -9.42
C HIS A 39 -8.19 -3.51 -8.29
N ALA A 40 -9.32 -2.91 -8.62
CA ALA A 40 -10.20 -2.32 -7.61
C ALA A 40 -10.81 -3.39 -6.70
N GLU A 41 -11.16 -4.53 -7.29
CA GLU A 41 -11.77 -5.61 -6.54
C GLU A 41 -10.80 -6.29 -5.58
N ARG A 42 -9.52 -6.34 -5.97
CA ARG A 42 -8.49 -7.01 -5.16
C ARG A 42 -7.85 -6.06 -4.14
N MET A 43 -7.90 -4.76 -4.40
CA MET A 43 -7.18 -3.77 -3.59
C MET A 43 -7.54 -3.81 -2.12
N LEU A 44 -8.82 -3.69 -1.78
CA LEU A 44 -9.22 -3.64 -0.37
C LEU A 44 -8.90 -4.93 0.39
N PRO A 45 -9.18 -6.11 -0.16
CA PRO A 45 -8.76 -7.33 0.52
C PRO A 45 -7.24 -7.41 0.74
N LEU A 46 -6.47 -6.97 -0.25
CA LEU A 46 -5.01 -7.02 -0.15
C LEU A 46 -4.49 -6.04 0.92
N ILE A 47 -5.06 -4.85 0.97
CA ILE A 47 -4.74 -3.88 2.01
C ILE A 47 -5.04 -4.46 3.39
N SER A 48 -6.22 -5.06 3.54
CA SER A 48 -6.61 -5.65 4.82
C SER A 48 -5.67 -6.76 5.26
N GLU A 49 -5.27 -7.62 4.33
CA GLU A 49 -4.31 -8.69 4.61
C GLU A 49 -2.99 -8.12 5.09
N LEU A 50 -2.50 -7.09 4.41
CA LEU A 50 -1.20 -6.54 4.73
C LEU A 50 -1.20 -5.76 6.05
N LEU A 51 -2.26 -5.02 6.31
CA LEU A 51 -2.42 -4.33 7.60
C LEU A 51 -2.48 -5.33 8.75
N ALA A 52 -3.18 -6.45 8.56
CA ALA A 52 -3.24 -7.47 9.58
C ALA A 52 -1.85 -8.07 9.84
N GLU A 53 -1.08 -8.32 8.80
CA GLU A 53 0.29 -8.81 8.96
C GLU A 53 1.17 -7.79 9.68
N ALA A 54 0.94 -6.51 9.42
CA ALA A 54 1.69 -5.44 10.06
C ALA A 54 1.22 -5.16 11.48
N THR A 55 0.10 -5.75 11.87
CA THR A 55 -0.50 -5.59 13.20
C THR A 55 -0.92 -4.15 13.48
N ILE A 56 -1.42 -3.47 12.47
CA ILE A 56 -1.98 -2.12 12.61
C ILE A 56 -3.34 -2.06 11.92
N SER A 57 -4.09 -1.00 12.20
CA SER A 57 -5.37 -0.76 11.56
C SER A 57 -5.29 0.47 10.67
N THR A 58 -6.35 0.72 9.89
CA THR A 58 -6.42 1.91 9.05
C THR A 58 -6.35 3.19 9.88
N ALA A 59 -6.87 3.15 11.11
CA ALA A 59 -6.81 4.32 12.00
C ALA A 59 -5.38 4.68 12.40
N ASP A 60 -4.46 3.72 12.29
CA ASP A 60 -3.06 3.95 12.65
C ASP A 60 -2.24 4.57 11.53
N LEU A 61 -2.82 4.69 10.34
CA LEU A 61 -2.11 5.22 9.18
C LEU A 61 -1.99 6.75 9.26
N ASP A 62 -0.82 7.25 8.98
CA ASP A 62 -0.55 8.69 8.95
C ASP A 62 -0.63 9.24 7.54
N ARG A 63 -0.30 8.43 6.55
CA ARG A 63 -0.30 8.87 5.15
C ARG A 63 -0.66 7.73 4.21
N ILE A 64 -1.22 8.11 3.07
CA ILE A 64 -1.50 7.19 1.97
C ILE A 64 -0.88 7.78 0.71
N ALA A 65 -0.08 6.99 0.01
CA ALA A 65 0.54 7.38 -1.24
C ALA A 65 0.01 6.49 -2.36
N VAL A 66 -0.37 7.10 -3.46
CA VAL A 66 -0.97 6.37 -4.58
C VAL A 66 -0.29 6.77 -5.88
N THR A 67 0.09 5.75 -6.68
CA THR A 67 0.54 6.00 -8.05
C THR A 67 -0.61 5.69 -9.00
N VAL A 68 -0.76 6.49 -10.03
CA VAL A 68 -1.84 6.35 -11.00
C VAL A 68 -1.28 6.46 -12.40
N GLY A 69 -1.54 5.44 -13.21
CA GLY A 69 -1.09 5.40 -14.58
C GLY A 69 0.43 5.28 -14.69
N PRO A 70 0.97 5.15 -15.88
CA PRO A 70 2.41 5.02 -16.06
C PRO A 70 3.13 6.29 -15.63
N GLY A 71 3.98 6.17 -14.61
CA GLY A 71 4.83 7.27 -14.17
C GLY A 71 4.12 8.41 -13.47
N SER A 72 2.84 8.28 -13.17
CA SER A 72 2.11 9.35 -12.50
C SER A 72 2.03 9.10 -11.00
N PHE A 73 2.26 10.17 -10.25
CA PHE A 73 2.10 10.14 -8.81
C PHE A 73 1.13 11.24 -8.42
N THR A 74 0.00 10.86 -7.87
CA THR A 74 -1.06 11.83 -7.59
C THR A 74 -1.01 12.38 -6.18
N GLY A 75 0.01 12.09 -5.44
CA GLY A 75 0.20 12.73 -4.16
C GLY A 75 -0.18 11.84 -2.99
N THR A 76 -0.15 12.45 -1.84
CA THR A 76 -0.40 11.77 -0.57
C THR A 76 -1.58 12.42 0.14
N ARG A 77 -2.23 11.62 0.93
CA ARG A 77 -3.34 12.08 1.76
C ARG A 77 -3.06 11.72 3.19
#